data_cee135bb523c921d7faccfda2734a930
#
_entry.id   cee135bb523c921d7faccfda2734a930
#
_cell.length_a   1.000
_cell.length_b   1.000
_cell.length_c   1.000
_cell.angle_alpha   90.00
_cell.angle_beta   90.00
_cell.angle_gamma   90.00
#
_symmetry.space_group_name_H-M   'P 1'
#
loop_
_entity.id
_entity.type
_entity.pdbx_description
1 polymer ?
#
loop_
_entity_poly.entity_id
_entity_poly.type
_entity_poly.pdbx_seq_one_letter_code
_entity_poly.pdbx_strand_id
1 'polypeptide(L)'
;DINVLIGIGAALAGWKAPLIYVDVPKNEIQFRMRAGWVKNLGMNKPKNNQQTYKHFFFVDWVVLNRHKAECLPQIELIVDEQRRGQQLLMMSGEDLREGLHRMGRNFFRVRPWFEPGAWGGQWMKQHIPGLNEEVPNLAWSFELMVLENGLMFESNGYRLEVSFDFLMYNDYRQVLGESADVFKTDFPIRFDFLDTFDGGNLSVQCHPRTTYIREQFNMPFTQDETYYILDSRQNPQVYLGFQENIRPEEFGEVLKQSQAEGKTIDIEKYVQKFPAHKHDLFLIPNGTVHASGKNCMVLEISSAPYIFTFKMYDWLRLDLNGKPRPLNVQRGMDNLYFERKGERVAKELVCHPEVLEKNEHYTLEHLPTHEKHFYDVHRYTVEDAVEVETEGSCQVWMVVEGKAVRVETREGMRQRFNYAETFVIPAAAATYRIINETPGEKVILVKAFIKKGYGFE
;
A
#
# COMPACT_ATOMS: atom_id res chain seq x y z
N ASP A 1 -23.11 -20.64 -37.53
CA ASP A 1 -22.20 -19.51 -37.39
C ASP A 1 -22.20 -19.08 -35.93
N ILE A 2 -21.01 -18.76 -35.42
CA ILE A 2 -20.82 -18.19 -34.07
C ILE A 2 -20.57 -16.70 -34.25
N ASN A 3 -21.37 -15.87 -33.59
CA ASN A 3 -21.18 -14.42 -33.57
C ASN A 3 -20.47 -14.04 -32.24
N VAL A 4 -19.38 -13.29 -32.34
CA VAL A 4 -18.59 -12.85 -31.18
C VAL A 4 -18.50 -11.31 -31.19
N LEU A 5 -18.89 -10.69 -30.09
CA LEU A 5 -18.70 -9.25 -29.87
C LEU A 5 -17.50 -9.06 -28.93
N ILE A 6 -16.47 -8.35 -29.39
CA ILE A 6 -15.23 -8.15 -28.65
C ILE A 6 -14.99 -6.66 -28.42
N GLY A 7 -14.60 -6.30 -27.21
CA GLY A 7 -14.16 -4.95 -26.86
C GLY A 7 -14.49 -4.55 -25.44
N ILE A 8 -13.87 -3.45 -24.99
CA ILE A 8 -14.21 -2.80 -23.72
C ILE A 8 -15.66 -2.32 -23.81
N GLY A 9 -16.49 -2.78 -22.88
CA GLY A 9 -17.93 -2.47 -22.88
C GLY A 9 -18.77 -3.37 -23.80
N ALA A 10 -18.27 -4.48 -24.30
CA ALA A 10 -19.03 -5.43 -25.11
C ALA A 10 -20.34 -5.89 -24.39
N ALA A 11 -20.28 -6.07 -23.07
CA ALA A 11 -21.46 -6.42 -22.27
C ALA A 11 -22.59 -5.36 -22.30
N LEU A 12 -22.27 -4.10 -22.62
CA LEU A 12 -23.27 -3.03 -22.75
C LEU A 12 -24.19 -3.19 -23.98
N ALA A 13 -23.82 -4.07 -24.91
CA ALA A 13 -24.68 -4.36 -26.07
C ALA A 13 -25.96 -5.14 -25.70
N GLY A 14 -26.06 -5.68 -24.48
CA GLY A 14 -27.22 -6.36 -23.96
C GLY A 14 -27.53 -7.70 -24.65
N TRP A 15 -26.53 -8.35 -25.25
CA TRP A 15 -26.70 -9.67 -25.86
C TRP A 15 -26.99 -10.73 -24.78
N LYS A 16 -27.93 -11.59 -25.03
CA LYS A 16 -28.18 -12.79 -24.22
C LYS A 16 -27.20 -13.90 -24.66
N ALA A 17 -25.96 -13.79 -24.29
CA ALA A 17 -24.89 -14.68 -24.67
C ALA A 17 -23.89 -14.84 -23.49
N PRO A 18 -23.10 -15.94 -23.46
CA PRO A 18 -22.06 -16.13 -22.48
C PRO A 18 -21.12 -14.93 -22.40
N LEU A 19 -20.82 -14.43 -21.18
CA LEU A 19 -19.87 -13.35 -20.94
C LEU A 19 -18.51 -13.94 -20.58
N ILE A 20 -17.55 -13.76 -21.46
CA ILE A 20 -16.14 -14.07 -21.22
C ILE A 20 -15.44 -12.77 -20.85
N TYR A 21 -14.96 -12.68 -19.62
CA TYR A 21 -14.24 -11.50 -19.13
C TYR A 21 -12.73 -11.73 -19.21
N VAL A 22 -12.03 -10.87 -19.94
CA VAL A 22 -10.56 -10.89 -20.02
C VAL A 22 -10.04 -9.88 -19.00
N ASP A 23 -9.35 -10.35 -17.97
CA ASP A 23 -8.86 -9.53 -16.87
C ASP A 23 -7.36 -9.29 -16.95
N VAL A 24 -6.98 -8.07 -16.55
CA VAL A 24 -5.58 -7.64 -16.39
C VAL A 24 -5.53 -6.76 -15.16
N PRO A 25 -4.81 -7.15 -14.10
CA PRO A 25 -4.60 -6.29 -12.94
C PRO A 25 -3.95 -4.95 -13.29
N LYS A 26 -4.27 -3.92 -12.52
CA LYS A 26 -3.88 -2.55 -12.84
C LYS A 26 -2.38 -2.30 -12.81
N ASN A 27 -1.61 -3.05 -11.99
CA ASN A 27 -0.15 -3.00 -12.04
C ASN A 27 0.39 -3.40 -13.41
N GLU A 28 -0.13 -4.49 -14.01
CA GLU A 28 0.25 -4.90 -15.36
C GLU A 28 -0.17 -3.87 -16.41
N ILE A 29 -1.33 -3.24 -16.25
CA ILE A 29 -1.77 -2.13 -17.11
C ILE A 29 -0.76 -0.98 -17.07
N GLN A 30 -0.18 -0.68 -15.90
CA GLN A 30 0.87 0.34 -15.79
C GLN A 30 2.15 -0.05 -16.53
N PHE A 31 2.59 -1.32 -16.44
CA PHE A 31 3.74 -1.79 -17.22
C PHE A 31 3.47 -1.67 -18.72
N ARG A 32 2.30 -2.07 -19.18
CA ARG A 32 1.87 -1.93 -20.59
C ARG A 32 1.78 -0.47 -21.04
N MET A 33 1.33 0.41 -20.15
CA MET A 33 1.31 1.86 -20.40
C MET A 33 2.73 2.42 -20.60
N ARG A 34 3.67 2.05 -19.74
CA ARG A 34 5.08 2.49 -19.85
C ARG A 34 5.74 1.96 -21.12
N ALA A 35 5.34 0.77 -21.58
CA ALA A 35 5.75 0.19 -22.85
C ALA A 35 5.03 0.80 -24.07
N GLY A 36 4.08 1.72 -23.86
CA GLY A 36 3.32 2.36 -24.94
C GLY A 36 2.23 1.47 -25.58
N TRP A 37 1.87 0.35 -24.94
CA TRP A 37 0.93 -0.63 -25.48
C TRP A 37 -0.53 -0.33 -25.16
N VAL A 38 -0.79 0.49 -24.17
CA VAL A 38 -2.14 0.90 -23.77
C VAL A 38 -2.25 2.42 -23.72
N LYS A 39 -3.47 2.90 -23.91
CA LYS A 39 -3.83 4.31 -23.90
C LYS A 39 -5.16 4.50 -23.20
N ASN A 40 -5.47 5.74 -22.84
CA ASN A 40 -6.74 6.08 -22.23
C ASN A 40 -7.95 5.83 -23.16
N LEU A 41 -9.10 5.62 -22.58
CA LEU A 41 -10.36 5.41 -23.32
C LEU A 41 -10.62 6.58 -24.28
N GLY A 42 -11.05 6.28 -25.51
CA GLY A 42 -11.35 7.27 -26.53
C GLY A 42 -10.15 8.02 -27.12
N MET A 43 -8.91 7.75 -26.66
CA MET A 43 -7.73 8.43 -27.17
C MET A 43 -7.09 7.66 -28.34
N ASN A 44 -6.63 8.39 -29.37
CA ASN A 44 -5.94 7.77 -30.50
C ASN A 44 -4.46 7.51 -30.24
N LYS A 45 -3.82 8.30 -29.36
CA LYS A 45 -2.40 8.20 -29.00
C LYS A 45 -2.26 8.30 -27.48
N PRO A 46 -1.26 7.62 -26.86
CA PRO A 46 -0.95 7.80 -25.44
C PRO A 46 -0.40 9.22 -25.21
N LYS A 47 -0.67 9.76 -24.02
CA LYS A 47 0.02 10.93 -23.47
C LYS A 47 1.34 10.49 -22.83
N ASN A 48 2.07 11.40 -22.17
CA ASN A 48 3.19 10.96 -21.33
C ASN A 48 2.67 10.07 -20.17
N ASN A 49 3.53 9.23 -19.60
CA ASN A 49 3.15 8.23 -18.62
C ASN A 49 2.42 8.82 -17.40
N GLN A 50 2.88 9.96 -16.88
CA GLN A 50 2.25 10.60 -15.73
C GLN A 50 0.83 11.08 -16.03
N GLN A 51 0.62 11.68 -17.19
CA GLN A 51 -0.71 12.16 -17.61
C GLN A 51 -1.64 10.99 -17.92
N THR A 52 -1.12 9.95 -18.58
CA THR A 52 -1.89 8.74 -18.90
C THR A 52 -2.34 8.03 -17.62
N TYR A 53 -1.43 7.84 -16.65
CA TYR A 53 -1.77 7.23 -15.37
C TYR A 53 -2.80 8.02 -14.56
N LYS A 54 -2.64 9.35 -14.48
CA LYS A 54 -3.64 10.20 -13.81
C LYS A 54 -5.00 10.11 -14.47
N HIS A 55 -5.05 10.04 -15.79
CA HIS A 55 -6.31 9.88 -16.52
C HIS A 55 -6.91 8.47 -16.29
N PHE A 56 -6.09 7.42 -16.20
CA PHE A 56 -6.59 6.10 -15.77
C PHE A 56 -7.27 6.20 -14.42
N PHE A 57 -6.59 6.74 -13.43
CA PHE A 57 -7.10 6.78 -12.06
C PHE A 57 -8.37 7.61 -11.92
N PHE A 58 -8.36 8.87 -12.40
CA PHE A 58 -9.45 9.81 -12.17
C PHE A 58 -10.61 9.71 -13.17
N VAL A 59 -10.46 9.01 -14.29
CA VAL A 59 -11.46 8.94 -15.35
C VAL A 59 -11.75 7.49 -15.75
N ASP A 60 -10.77 6.82 -16.38
CA ASP A 60 -11.01 5.53 -17.02
C ASP A 60 -11.41 4.46 -16.00
N TRP A 61 -10.65 4.33 -14.91
CA TRP A 61 -10.94 3.33 -13.87
C TRP A 61 -12.22 3.60 -13.11
N VAL A 62 -12.64 4.83 -12.96
CA VAL A 62 -13.93 5.17 -12.35
C VAL A 62 -15.07 4.51 -13.12
N VAL A 63 -15.05 4.61 -14.44
CA VAL A 63 -16.07 4.02 -15.32
C VAL A 63 -15.91 2.51 -15.43
N LEU A 64 -14.65 2.05 -15.66
CA LEU A 64 -14.36 0.63 -15.86
C LEU A 64 -14.59 -0.21 -14.60
N ASN A 65 -14.30 0.31 -13.42
CA ASN A 65 -14.54 -0.37 -12.15
C ASN A 65 -16.03 -0.58 -11.91
N ARG A 66 -16.87 0.44 -12.20
CA ARG A 66 -18.33 0.28 -12.12
C ARG A 66 -18.81 -0.80 -13.07
N HIS A 67 -18.37 -0.74 -14.33
CA HIS A 67 -18.73 -1.75 -15.33
C HIS A 67 -18.24 -3.16 -14.95
N LYS A 68 -17.02 -3.29 -14.41
CA LYS A 68 -16.49 -4.56 -13.90
C LYS A 68 -17.37 -5.13 -12.78
N ALA A 69 -17.78 -4.30 -11.82
CA ALA A 69 -18.68 -4.72 -10.74
C ALA A 69 -20.04 -5.19 -11.26
N GLU A 70 -20.61 -4.50 -12.26
CA GLU A 70 -21.87 -4.88 -12.91
C GLU A 70 -21.75 -6.18 -13.72
N CYS A 71 -20.59 -6.45 -14.31
CA CYS A 71 -20.32 -7.67 -15.07
C CYS A 71 -20.11 -8.90 -14.16
N LEU A 72 -19.52 -8.73 -12.96
CA LEU A 72 -19.09 -9.84 -12.10
C LEU A 72 -20.14 -10.95 -11.89
N PRO A 73 -21.42 -10.65 -11.59
CA PRO A 73 -22.43 -11.70 -11.44
C PRO A 73 -22.74 -12.48 -12.72
N GLN A 74 -22.42 -11.92 -13.88
CA GLN A 74 -22.77 -12.44 -15.21
C GLN A 74 -21.58 -13.13 -15.88
N ILE A 75 -20.38 -13.04 -15.32
CA ILE A 75 -19.20 -13.68 -15.88
C ILE A 75 -19.38 -15.19 -15.86
N GLU A 76 -19.33 -15.82 -17.04
CA GLU A 76 -19.33 -17.27 -17.20
C GLU A 76 -17.91 -17.83 -17.25
N LEU A 77 -16.98 -17.11 -17.88
CA LEU A 77 -15.55 -17.44 -17.88
C LEU A 77 -14.74 -16.18 -17.63
N ILE A 78 -13.70 -16.30 -16.80
CA ILE A 78 -12.66 -15.28 -16.64
C ILE A 78 -11.34 -15.80 -17.21
N VAL A 79 -10.66 -14.94 -17.95
CA VAL A 79 -9.37 -15.24 -18.61
C VAL A 79 -8.30 -14.33 -18.04
N ASP A 80 -7.19 -14.90 -17.60
CA ASP A 80 -5.98 -14.19 -17.21
C ASP A 80 -5.15 -13.88 -18.47
N GLU A 81 -5.01 -12.61 -18.82
CA GLU A 81 -4.24 -12.16 -20.00
C GLU A 81 -2.96 -11.42 -19.62
N GLN A 82 -2.42 -11.63 -18.42
CA GLN A 82 -1.18 -10.93 -18.01
C GLN A 82 0.06 -11.40 -18.79
N ARG A 83 0.13 -12.68 -19.13
CA ARG A 83 1.32 -13.30 -19.71
C ARG A 83 1.17 -13.52 -21.21
N ARG A 84 1.41 -12.46 -21.98
CA ARG A 84 1.37 -12.56 -23.45
C ARG A 84 2.32 -13.62 -23.99
N GLY A 85 1.84 -14.39 -24.96
CA GLY A 85 2.64 -15.45 -25.61
C GLY A 85 2.83 -16.72 -24.79
N GLN A 86 2.25 -16.82 -23.61
CA GLN A 86 2.16 -18.03 -22.80
C GLN A 86 0.78 -18.67 -22.93
N GLN A 87 0.59 -19.81 -22.28
CA GLN A 87 -0.70 -20.48 -22.22
C GLN A 87 -1.72 -19.56 -21.52
N LEU A 88 -2.85 -19.31 -22.17
CA LEU A 88 -3.96 -18.59 -21.55
C LEU A 88 -4.61 -19.48 -20.51
N LEU A 89 -4.78 -18.95 -19.30
CA LEU A 89 -5.46 -19.62 -18.21
C LEU A 89 -6.86 -19.02 -18.03
N MET A 90 -7.82 -19.87 -17.73
CA MET A 90 -9.20 -19.47 -17.49
C MET A 90 -9.83 -20.31 -16.41
N MET A 91 -10.82 -19.77 -15.74
CA MET A 91 -11.71 -20.50 -14.82
C MET A 91 -13.16 -20.09 -15.03
N SER A 92 -14.09 -20.88 -14.51
CA SER A 92 -15.51 -20.53 -14.56
C SER A 92 -15.81 -19.31 -13.69
N GLY A 93 -16.82 -18.55 -14.03
CA GLY A 93 -17.29 -17.43 -13.21
C GLY A 93 -17.86 -17.89 -11.86
N GLU A 94 -18.35 -19.13 -11.78
CA GLU A 94 -18.78 -19.76 -10.52
C GLU A 94 -17.59 -20.00 -9.59
N ASP A 95 -16.52 -20.65 -10.10
CA ASP A 95 -15.26 -20.85 -9.32
C ASP A 95 -14.62 -19.53 -8.89
N LEU A 96 -14.67 -18.52 -9.78
CA LEU A 96 -14.21 -17.16 -9.42
C LEU A 96 -14.94 -16.64 -8.18
N ARG A 97 -16.28 -16.60 -8.24
CA ARG A 97 -17.09 -16.04 -7.14
C ARG A 97 -16.98 -16.86 -5.87
N GLU A 98 -16.96 -18.18 -5.97
CA GLU A 98 -16.76 -19.08 -4.81
C GLU A 98 -15.37 -18.88 -4.18
N GLY A 99 -14.32 -18.80 -4.99
CA GLY A 99 -12.96 -18.56 -4.50
C GLY A 99 -12.81 -17.18 -3.84
N LEU A 100 -13.41 -16.12 -4.42
CA LEU A 100 -13.47 -14.80 -3.80
C LEU A 100 -14.23 -14.85 -2.46
N HIS A 101 -15.36 -15.57 -2.41
CA HIS A 101 -16.13 -15.72 -1.18
C HIS A 101 -15.33 -16.43 -0.08
N ARG A 102 -14.60 -17.48 -0.40
CA ARG A 102 -13.69 -18.15 0.55
C ARG A 102 -12.58 -17.23 1.03
N MET A 103 -11.96 -16.43 0.13
CA MET A 103 -10.97 -15.44 0.51
C MET A 103 -11.56 -14.41 1.48
N GLY A 104 -12.80 -13.95 1.23
CA GLY A 104 -13.50 -12.99 2.08
C GLY A 104 -13.86 -13.49 3.49
N ARG A 105 -13.67 -14.78 3.79
CA ARG A 105 -14.01 -15.43 5.07
C ARG A 105 -12.83 -16.09 5.81
N ASN A 106 -11.69 -16.21 5.16
CA ASN A 106 -10.54 -16.89 5.75
C ASN A 106 -9.32 -15.98 5.83
N PHE A 107 -8.53 -15.97 4.80
CA PHE A 107 -7.39 -15.10 4.59
C PHE A 107 -7.13 -14.95 3.10
N PHE A 108 -6.42 -13.90 2.74
CA PHE A 108 -5.89 -13.77 1.40
C PHE A 108 -4.55 -13.02 1.42
N ARG A 109 -3.80 -13.19 0.35
CA ARG A 109 -2.61 -12.43 0.02
C ARG A 109 -2.71 -11.95 -1.41
N VAL A 110 -2.38 -10.69 -1.63
CA VAL A 110 -2.25 -10.15 -2.98
C VAL A 110 -0.83 -10.41 -3.49
N ARG A 111 -0.66 -10.44 -4.80
CA ARG A 111 0.65 -10.55 -5.41
C ARG A 111 1.35 -9.19 -5.35
N PRO A 112 2.48 -9.05 -4.64
CA PRO A 112 3.24 -7.81 -4.62
C PRO A 112 3.95 -7.57 -5.95
N TRP A 113 4.27 -6.30 -6.23
CA TRP A 113 5.19 -5.95 -7.31
C TRP A 113 6.22 -4.95 -6.82
N PHE A 114 7.33 -4.80 -7.55
CA PHE A 114 8.52 -4.09 -7.12
C PHE A 114 8.92 -3.06 -8.16
N GLU A 115 9.34 -1.88 -7.71
CA GLU A 115 9.71 -0.78 -8.59
C GLU A 115 11.09 -0.21 -8.23
N PRO A 116 11.95 0.04 -9.22
CA PRO A 116 13.17 0.80 -9.01
C PRO A 116 12.86 2.30 -8.83
N GLY A 117 13.75 3.02 -8.17
CA GLY A 117 13.59 4.45 -7.94
C GLY A 117 14.91 5.19 -7.80
N ALA A 118 14.86 6.52 -7.93
CA ALA A 118 16.05 7.38 -7.86
C ALA A 118 16.79 7.31 -6.51
N TRP A 119 16.14 6.87 -5.46
CA TRP A 119 16.69 6.72 -4.09
C TRP A 119 16.75 5.27 -3.62
N GLY A 120 16.30 4.34 -4.45
CA GLY A 120 16.11 2.94 -4.10
C GLY A 120 17.35 2.23 -3.57
N GLY A 121 17.11 1.24 -2.74
CA GLY A 121 18.12 0.48 -2.01
C GLY A 121 18.39 -0.92 -2.55
N GLN A 122 19.08 -1.70 -1.73
CA GLN A 122 19.51 -3.06 -2.06
C GLN A 122 18.97 -4.12 -1.07
N TRP A 123 18.27 -3.70 -0.01
CA TRP A 123 17.81 -4.62 1.03
C TRP A 123 16.86 -5.69 0.46
N MET A 124 15.87 -5.28 -0.32
CA MET A 124 14.90 -6.20 -0.91
C MET A 124 15.58 -7.23 -1.81
N LYS A 125 16.54 -6.83 -2.64
CA LYS A 125 17.31 -7.76 -3.50
C LYS A 125 18.14 -8.75 -2.70
N GLN A 126 18.62 -8.36 -1.50
CA GLN A 126 19.42 -9.22 -0.62
C GLN A 126 18.59 -10.21 0.20
N HIS A 127 17.31 -9.89 0.49
CA HIS A 127 16.48 -10.63 1.44
C HIS A 127 15.27 -11.33 0.81
N ILE A 128 14.83 -10.90 -0.36
CA ILE A 128 13.68 -11.49 -1.05
C ILE A 128 14.16 -12.23 -2.30
N PRO A 129 14.05 -13.57 -2.33
CA PRO A 129 14.54 -14.35 -3.45
C PRO A 129 13.66 -14.17 -4.71
N GLY A 130 14.29 -14.29 -5.88
CA GLY A 130 13.60 -14.29 -7.18
C GLY A 130 13.21 -12.92 -7.73
N LEU A 131 13.70 -11.84 -7.12
CA LEU A 131 13.54 -10.49 -7.65
C LEU A 131 14.45 -10.25 -8.86
N ASN A 132 14.10 -9.26 -9.69
CA ASN A 132 14.88 -8.91 -10.88
C ASN A 132 16.23 -8.31 -10.50
N GLU A 133 17.30 -9.04 -10.77
CA GLU A 133 18.68 -8.63 -10.50
C GLU A 133 19.22 -7.58 -11.51
N GLU A 134 18.59 -7.44 -12.68
CA GLU A 134 19.04 -6.52 -13.73
C GLU A 134 18.70 -5.04 -13.42
N VAL A 135 17.71 -4.78 -12.55
CA VAL A 135 17.40 -3.41 -12.14
C VAL A 135 18.46 -2.85 -11.20
N PRO A 136 18.79 -1.54 -11.26
CA PRO A 136 19.87 -0.96 -10.47
C PRO A 136 19.61 -1.02 -8.95
N ASN A 137 18.35 -0.94 -8.55
CA ASN A 137 17.89 -0.96 -7.17
C ASN A 137 16.41 -1.29 -7.12
N LEU A 138 15.86 -1.44 -5.92
CA LEU A 138 14.42 -1.42 -5.67
C LEU A 138 14.12 -0.32 -4.66
N ALA A 139 13.17 0.53 -4.98
CA ALA A 139 12.73 1.63 -4.11
C ALA A 139 11.48 1.25 -3.33
N TRP A 140 10.55 0.57 -4.01
CA TRP A 140 9.26 0.16 -3.47
C TRP A 140 9.00 -1.33 -3.67
N SER A 141 8.33 -1.92 -2.68
CA SER A 141 7.49 -3.10 -2.84
C SER A 141 6.06 -2.72 -2.49
N PHE A 142 5.16 -2.95 -3.40
CA PHE A 142 3.73 -2.69 -3.20
C PHE A 142 3.06 -3.98 -2.69
N GLU A 143 3.13 -4.16 -1.38
CA GLU A 143 2.68 -5.38 -0.70
C GLU A 143 1.16 -5.48 -0.65
N LEU A 144 0.47 -4.36 -0.43
CA LEU A 144 -0.99 -4.27 -0.42
C LEU A 144 -1.43 -2.88 -0.91
N MET A 145 -1.46 -2.74 -2.22
CA MET A 145 -1.98 -1.58 -2.95
C MET A 145 -3.25 -1.98 -3.69
N VAL A 146 -4.32 -2.05 -2.97
CA VAL A 146 -5.57 -2.70 -3.34
C VAL A 146 -6.09 -2.42 -4.74
N LEU A 147 -5.95 -1.21 -5.24
CA LEU A 147 -6.40 -0.89 -6.59
C LEU A 147 -5.58 -1.56 -7.69
N GLU A 148 -4.37 -2.00 -7.40
CA GLU A 148 -3.38 -2.34 -8.41
C GLU A 148 -2.87 -3.76 -8.34
N ASN A 149 -2.94 -4.42 -7.16
CA ASN A 149 -2.52 -5.81 -7.00
C ASN A 149 -3.51 -6.79 -7.66
N GLY A 150 -3.03 -8.02 -7.84
CA GLY A 150 -3.84 -9.17 -8.22
C GLY A 150 -3.96 -10.20 -7.10
N LEU A 151 -4.98 -11.04 -7.20
CA LEU A 151 -5.20 -12.22 -6.37
C LEU A 151 -4.86 -13.47 -7.17
N MET A 152 -4.14 -14.41 -6.54
CA MET A 152 -3.75 -15.67 -7.17
C MET A 152 -4.72 -16.78 -6.83
N PHE A 153 -5.20 -17.45 -7.86
CA PHE A 153 -5.92 -18.73 -7.77
C PHE A 153 -5.01 -19.86 -8.23
N GLU A 154 -5.03 -20.98 -7.56
CA GLU A 154 -4.23 -22.14 -7.94
C GLU A 154 -5.11 -23.38 -8.01
N SER A 155 -4.95 -24.16 -9.10
CA SER A 155 -5.55 -25.47 -9.27
C SER A 155 -4.62 -26.35 -10.09
N ASN A 156 -4.30 -27.54 -9.59
CA ASN A 156 -3.48 -28.54 -10.28
C ASN A 156 -2.12 -28.00 -10.79
N GLY A 157 -1.50 -27.08 -10.05
CA GLY A 157 -0.23 -26.46 -10.41
C GLY A 157 -0.34 -25.30 -11.40
N TYR A 158 -1.54 -24.99 -11.89
CA TYR A 158 -1.81 -23.79 -12.70
C TYR A 158 -2.16 -22.62 -11.79
N ARG A 159 -1.60 -21.46 -12.07
CA ARG A 159 -1.84 -20.21 -11.32
C ARG A 159 -2.43 -19.15 -12.22
N LEU A 160 -3.63 -18.72 -11.89
CA LEU A 160 -4.38 -17.67 -12.57
C LEU A 160 -4.48 -16.47 -11.65
N GLU A 161 -4.23 -15.27 -12.19
CA GLU A 161 -4.31 -14.03 -11.43
C GLU A 161 -5.49 -13.18 -11.91
N VAL A 162 -6.24 -12.63 -10.95
CA VAL A 162 -7.34 -11.70 -11.22
C VAL A 162 -7.14 -10.42 -10.42
N SER A 163 -7.73 -9.32 -10.89
CA SER A 163 -7.68 -8.04 -10.20
C SER A 163 -8.28 -8.15 -8.78
N PHE A 164 -7.62 -7.56 -7.80
CA PHE A 164 -8.07 -7.55 -6.41
C PHE A 164 -9.48 -6.97 -6.22
N ASP A 165 -9.84 -5.95 -6.99
CA ASP A 165 -11.13 -5.28 -6.85
C ASP A 165 -12.33 -6.21 -7.04
N PHE A 166 -12.18 -7.37 -7.70
CA PHE A 166 -13.23 -8.39 -7.74
C PHE A 166 -13.61 -8.90 -6.34
N LEU A 167 -12.65 -9.07 -5.43
CA LEU A 167 -12.95 -9.48 -4.05
C LEU A 167 -13.83 -8.44 -3.36
N MET A 168 -13.50 -7.17 -3.50
CA MET A 168 -14.27 -6.09 -2.89
C MET A 168 -15.67 -5.96 -3.50
N TYR A 169 -15.82 -6.18 -4.81
CA TYR A 169 -17.16 -6.16 -5.43
C TYR A 169 -18.03 -7.36 -5.02
N ASN A 170 -17.40 -8.52 -4.77
CA ASN A 170 -18.11 -9.72 -4.36
C ASN A 170 -18.47 -9.72 -2.86
N ASP A 171 -17.53 -9.37 -2.00
CA ASP A 171 -17.58 -9.66 -0.56
C ASP A 171 -17.10 -8.53 0.37
N TYR A 172 -17.12 -7.25 -0.02
CA TYR A 172 -16.59 -6.17 0.82
C TYR A 172 -17.13 -6.15 2.26
N ARG A 173 -18.40 -6.57 2.47
CA ARG A 173 -18.99 -6.64 3.82
C ARG A 173 -18.35 -7.72 4.68
N GLN A 174 -18.03 -8.87 4.09
CA GLN A 174 -17.32 -9.95 4.76
C GLN A 174 -15.86 -9.56 5.06
N VAL A 175 -15.24 -8.86 4.11
CA VAL A 175 -13.86 -8.39 4.24
C VAL A 175 -13.76 -7.31 5.31
N LEU A 176 -14.53 -6.23 5.22
CA LEU A 176 -14.38 -5.02 6.04
C LEU A 176 -15.14 -5.06 7.38
N GLY A 177 -16.18 -5.91 7.49
CA GLY A 177 -16.98 -6.01 8.71
C GLY A 177 -17.68 -4.70 9.08
N GLU A 178 -17.48 -4.22 10.31
CA GLU A 178 -18.13 -3.00 10.84
C GLU A 178 -17.80 -1.74 10.02
N SER A 179 -16.63 -1.69 9.39
CA SER A 179 -16.23 -0.55 8.56
C SER A 179 -16.76 -0.57 7.12
N ALA A 180 -17.52 -1.61 6.75
CA ALA A 180 -18.02 -1.80 5.38
C ALA A 180 -18.94 -0.68 4.90
N ASP A 181 -19.75 -0.09 5.76
CA ASP A 181 -20.64 1.01 5.37
C ASP A 181 -19.90 2.34 5.17
N VAL A 182 -18.73 2.47 5.78
CA VAL A 182 -17.84 3.64 5.64
C VAL A 182 -17.06 3.57 4.33
N PHE A 183 -16.34 2.47 4.10
CA PHE A 183 -15.40 2.33 2.98
C PHE A 183 -16.01 1.66 1.74
N LYS A 184 -17.13 0.93 1.90
CA LYS A 184 -17.80 0.19 0.81
C LYS A 184 -16.80 -0.73 0.08
N THR A 185 -16.63 -0.52 -1.23
CA THR A 185 -15.72 -1.32 -2.05
C THR A 185 -14.27 -0.83 -2.04
N ASP A 186 -13.97 0.25 -1.32
CA ASP A 186 -12.60 0.72 -1.13
C ASP A 186 -11.94 -0.02 0.03
N PHE A 187 -10.76 -0.57 -0.19
CA PHE A 187 -9.98 -1.18 0.88
C PHE A 187 -9.08 -0.12 1.52
N PRO A 188 -9.22 0.18 2.84
CA PRO A 188 -8.71 1.43 3.38
C PRO A 188 -7.23 1.42 3.80
N ILE A 189 -6.64 0.25 4.08
CA ILE A 189 -5.27 0.12 4.59
C ILE A 189 -4.32 -0.32 3.48
N ARG A 190 -3.14 0.29 3.43
CA ARG A 190 -2.06 -0.04 2.49
C ARG A 190 -0.79 -0.41 3.25
N PHE A 191 -0.09 -1.41 2.73
CA PHE A 191 1.26 -1.78 3.13
C PHE A 191 2.18 -1.71 1.93
N ASP A 192 3.26 -0.97 2.05
CA ASP A 192 4.34 -0.97 1.07
C ASP A 192 5.72 -0.82 1.73
N PHE A 193 6.73 -1.26 1.04
CA PHE A 193 8.11 -1.09 1.48
C PHE A 193 8.75 0.11 0.82
N LEU A 194 9.57 0.82 1.62
CA LEU A 194 10.48 1.87 1.17
C LEU A 194 11.90 1.43 1.52
N ASP A 195 12.70 1.08 0.51
CA ASP A 195 14.06 0.59 0.70
C ASP A 195 15.09 1.67 0.37
N THR A 196 15.81 2.15 1.37
CA THR A 196 16.88 3.14 1.24
C THR A 196 18.26 2.61 1.62
N PHE A 197 18.41 1.27 1.78
CA PHE A 197 19.70 0.64 2.11
C PHE A 197 20.70 0.76 0.96
N ASP A 198 21.85 1.37 1.21
CA ASP A 198 22.84 1.74 0.19
C ASP A 198 22.28 2.66 -0.91
N GLY A 199 21.09 3.18 -0.69
CA GLY A 199 20.39 4.13 -1.55
C GLY A 199 20.59 5.58 -1.10
N GLY A 200 19.52 6.37 -1.21
CA GLY A 200 19.51 7.78 -0.81
C GLY A 200 18.31 8.12 0.07
N ASN A 201 18.34 9.30 0.68
CA ASN A 201 17.18 9.79 1.42
C ASN A 201 15.95 9.89 0.52
N LEU A 202 14.78 9.63 1.05
CA LEU A 202 13.51 9.93 0.39
C LEU A 202 13.37 11.44 0.16
N SER A 203 12.52 11.87 -0.75
CA SER A 203 12.22 13.31 -0.90
C SER A 203 11.58 13.87 0.36
N VAL A 204 11.92 15.12 0.71
CA VAL A 204 11.20 15.86 1.75
C VAL A 204 9.84 16.22 1.20
N GLN A 205 8.79 15.74 1.87
CA GLN A 205 7.44 15.72 1.36
C GLN A 205 6.39 15.90 2.45
N CYS A 206 5.14 16.10 2.04
CA CYS A 206 3.97 15.97 2.91
C CYS A 206 2.77 15.41 2.12
N HIS A 207 1.77 14.92 2.84
CA HIS A 207 0.49 14.53 2.28
C HIS A 207 -0.56 15.64 2.47
N PRO A 208 -1.52 15.78 1.55
CA PRO A 208 -2.51 16.84 1.61
C PRO A 208 -3.43 16.68 2.82
N ARG A 209 -3.88 17.81 3.36
CA ARG A 209 -4.93 17.87 4.38
C ARG A 209 -6.24 17.27 3.85
N THR A 210 -7.06 16.71 4.74
CA THR A 210 -8.35 16.11 4.37
C THR A 210 -9.26 17.10 3.64
N THR A 211 -9.33 18.35 4.10
CA THR A 211 -10.11 19.40 3.43
C THR A 211 -9.62 19.66 2.01
N TYR A 212 -8.29 19.78 1.84
CA TYR A 212 -7.69 20.01 0.53
C TYR A 212 -8.00 18.88 -0.46
N ILE A 213 -7.92 17.63 -0.01
CA ILE A 213 -8.14 16.49 -0.90
C ILE A 213 -9.62 16.33 -1.28
N ARG A 214 -10.53 16.65 -0.36
CA ARG A 214 -11.97 16.71 -0.64
C ARG A 214 -12.29 17.79 -1.69
N GLU A 215 -11.79 19.00 -1.50
CA GLU A 215 -12.05 20.13 -2.39
C GLU A 215 -11.40 20.01 -3.76
N GLN A 216 -10.15 19.55 -3.82
CA GLN A 216 -9.36 19.54 -5.07
C GLN A 216 -9.50 18.26 -5.87
N PHE A 217 -9.82 17.12 -5.23
CA PHE A 217 -9.79 15.80 -5.85
C PHE A 217 -11.07 14.99 -5.61
N ASN A 218 -12.03 15.51 -4.84
CA ASN A 218 -13.28 14.83 -4.49
C ASN A 218 -13.05 13.42 -3.89
N MET A 219 -11.99 13.30 -3.06
CA MET A 219 -11.66 12.05 -2.39
C MET A 219 -12.14 12.09 -0.93
N PRO A 220 -12.65 10.96 -0.40
CA PRO A 220 -13.26 10.93 0.93
C PRO A 220 -12.25 11.03 2.06
N PHE A 221 -11.03 10.53 1.88
CA PHE A 221 -9.94 10.54 2.85
C PHE A 221 -8.59 10.78 2.18
N THR A 222 -7.60 11.16 2.95
CA THR A 222 -6.25 11.48 2.51
C THR A 222 -5.28 10.35 2.83
N GLN A 223 -4.00 10.56 2.51
CA GLN A 223 -2.91 9.69 2.96
C GLN A 223 -2.47 10.14 4.35
N ASP A 224 -2.80 9.32 5.35
CA ASP A 224 -2.21 9.35 6.69
C ASP A 224 -1.34 8.11 6.82
N GLU A 225 -0.08 8.25 7.17
CA GLU A 225 0.87 7.14 7.14
C GLU A 225 1.65 6.98 8.44
N THR A 226 2.28 5.84 8.60
CA THR A 226 3.27 5.56 9.62
C THR A 226 4.46 4.85 8.99
N TYR A 227 5.67 5.11 9.52
CA TYR A 227 6.87 4.36 9.17
C TYR A 227 7.20 3.38 10.28
N TYR A 228 6.97 2.10 10.04
CA TYR A 228 7.52 1.05 10.88
C TYR A 228 8.89 0.66 10.35
N ILE A 229 9.92 0.75 11.18
CA ILE A 229 11.29 0.43 10.77
C ILE A 229 11.48 -1.08 10.82
N LEU A 230 11.43 -1.72 9.65
CA LEU A 230 11.60 -3.16 9.50
C LEU A 230 13.05 -3.58 9.70
N ASP A 231 13.99 -2.77 9.20
CA ASP A 231 15.42 -2.95 9.36
C ASP A 231 16.16 -1.62 9.21
N SER A 232 17.34 -1.51 9.80
CA SER A 232 18.13 -0.28 9.76
C SER A 232 19.61 -0.53 10.05
N ARG A 233 20.51 0.32 9.50
CA ARG A 233 21.95 0.20 9.73
C ARG A 233 22.67 1.54 9.58
N GLN A 234 23.88 1.63 10.11
CA GLN A 234 24.81 2.75 9.85
C GLN A 234 24.21 4.14 10.11
N ASN A 235 23.71 4.36 11.34
CA ASN A 235 23.18 5.64 11.78
C ASN A 235 21.94 6.12 10.97
N PRO A 236 20.90 5.29 10.87
CA PRO A 236 19.67 5.58 10.12
C PRO A 236 18.87 6.70 10.79
N GLN A 237 18.17 7.48 9.99
CA GLN A 237 17.40 8.63 10.47
C GLN A 237 16.03 8.70 9.76
N VAL A 238 15.04 9.23 10.47
CA VAL A 238 13.79 9.71 9.88
C VAL A 238 13.71 11.22 10.07
N TYR A 239 13.44 11.95 9.00
CA TYR A 239 13.12 13.37 9.03
C TYR A 239 11.64 13.52 9.35
N LEU A 240 11.29 14.28 10.40
CA LEU A 240 9.91 14.37 10.85
C LEU A 240 9.64 15.67 11.60
N GLY A 241 8.63 16.42 11.15
CA GLY A 241 8.24 17.69 11.76
C GLY A 241 9.31 18.78 11.65
N PHE A 242 9.00 19.94 12.16
CA PHE A 242 9.84 21.12 12.05
C PHE A 242 10.73 21.37 13.27
N GLN A 243 11.83 22.08 13.05
CA GLN A 243 12.60 22.68 14.13
C GLN A 243 11.76 23.71 14.90
N GLU A 244 12.04 23.92 16.19
CA GLU A 244 11.26 24.82 17.05
C GLU A 244 11.15 26.25 16.50
N ASN A 245 12.23 26.75 15.92
CA ASN A 245 12.35 28.10 15.38
C ASN A 245 11.97 28.25 13.91
N ILE A 246 11.22 27.30 13.35
CA ILE A 246 10.75 27.34 11.95
C ILE A 246 10.02 28.64 11.63
N ARG A 247 10.36 29.24 10.49
CA ARG A 247 9.66 30.36 9.89
C ARG A 247 9.10 29.92 8.54
N PRO A 248 7.75 29.84 8.38
CA PRO A 248 7.11 29.32 7.17
C PRO A 248 7.52 30.04 5.89
N GLU A 249 7.58 31.38 5.95
CA GLU A 249 7.94 32.21 4.80
C GLU A 249 9.37 31.95 4.33
N GLU A 250 10.32 31.88 5.28
CA GLU A 250 11.73 31.58 4.99
C GLU A 250 11.89 30.19 4.38
N PHE A 251 11.21 29.20 4.94
CA PHE A 251 11.25 27.82 4.43
C PHE A 251 10.70 27.74 3.00
N GLY A 252 9.56 28.42 2.73
CA GLY A 252 8.96 28.47 1.40
C GLY A 252 9.88 29.15 0.37
N GLU A 253 10.57 30.22 0.76
CA GLU A 253 11.51 30.92 -0.14
C GLU A 253 12.75 30.08 -0.45
N VAL A 254 13.35 29.43 0.55
CA VAL A 254 14.51 28.54 0.35
C VAL A 254 14.16 27.39 -0.58
N LEU A 255 12.97 26.78 -0.44
CA LEU A 255 12.49 25.73 -1.34
C LEU A 255 12.34 26.23 -2.78
N LYS A 256 11.73 27.42 -2.99
CA LYS A 256 11.57 28.05 -4.31
C LYS A 256 12.91 28.38 -4.96
N GLN A 257 13.84 28.95 -4.18
CA GLN A 257 15.19 29.27 -4.67
C GLN A 257 15.95 27.99 -5.05
N SER A 258 15.88 26.93 -4.22
CA SER A 258 16.49 25.65 -4.55
C SER A 258 15.97 25.08 -5.86
N GLN A 259 14.66 25.14 -6.07
CA GLN A 259 14.05 24.67 -7.30
C GLN A 259 14.46 25.50 -8.54
N ALA A 260 14.56 26.83 -8.40
CA ALA A 260 14.87 27.72 -9.50
C ALA A 260 16.36 27.76 -9.86
N GLU A 261 17.24 27.69 -8.87
CA GLU A 261 18.67 27.92 -9.02
C GLU A 261 19.52 26.65 -8.89
N GLY A 262 18.91 25.51 -8.54
CA GLY A 262 19.66 24.26 -8.31
C GLY A 262 20.57 24.32 -7.08
N LYS A 263 20.20 25.07 -6.04
CA LYS A 263 20.98 25.19 -4.80
C LYS A 263 20.57 24.12 -3.78
N THR A 264 21.55 23.50 -3.14
CA THR A 264 21.32 22.58 -2.02
C THR A 264 20.77 23.32 -0.81
N ILE A 265 19.86 22.66 -0.09
CA ILE A 265 19.32 23.13 1.18
C ILE A 265 19.93 22.32 2.31
N ASP A 266 20.41 23.00 3.37
CA ASP A 266 20.66 22.36 4.65
C ASP A 266 19.30 22.14 5.34
N ILE A 267 18.67 21.01 5.00
CA ILE A 267 17.30 20.71 5.42
C ILE A 267 17.17 20.56 6.93
N GLU A 268 18.25 20.22 7.63
CA GLU A 268 18.27 20.02 9.07
C GLU A 268 18.09 21.32 9.87
N LYS A 269 18.30 22.47 9.23
CA LYS A 269 17.93 23.77 9.82
C LYS A 269 16.41 23.95 9.99
N TYR A 270 15.62 23.22 9.21
CA TYR A 270 14.17 23.37 9.13
C TYR A 270 13.40 22.16 9.63
N VAL A 271 13.90 20.96 9.36
CA VAL A 271 13.24 19.69 9.66
C VAL A 271 14.06 18.91 10.68
N GLN A 272 13.39 18.35 11.70
CA GLN A 272 14.04 17.53 12.72
C GLN A 272 14.42 16.17 12.16
N LYS A 273 15.43 15.55 12.81
CA LYS A 273 15.84 14.16 12.58
C LYS A 273 15.70 13.35 13.84
N PHE A 274 15.23 12.12 13.67
CA PHE A 274 15.16 11.14 14.74
C PHE A 274 15.96 9.90 14.36
N PRO A 275 16.75 9.31 15.29
CA PRO A 275 17.32 7.98 15.07
C PRO A 275 16.21 6.98 14.75
N ALA A 276 16.46 6.06 13.82
CA ALA A 276 15.47 5.09 13.37
C ALA A 276 15.95 3.67 13.66
N HIS A 277 15.57 3.10 14.80
CA HIS A 277 15.94 1.74 15.17
C HIS A 277 14.90 0.75 14.66
N LYS A 278 15.35 -0.47 14.41
CA LYS A 278 14.44 -1.57 14.09
C LYS A 278 13.30 -1.65 15.11
N HIS A 279 12.07 -1.76 14.61
CA HIS A 279 10.81 -1.80 15.37
C HIS A 279 10.31 -0.46 15.92
N ASP A 280 10.97 0.66 15.64
CA ASP A 280 10.40 1.99 15.89
C ASP A 280 9.22 2.24 14.94
N LEU A 281 8.23 3.02 15.42
CA LEU A 281 7.10 3.48 14.63
C LEU A 281 7.01 5.01 14.69
N PHE A 282 7.06 5.66 13.53
CA PHE A 282 6.90 7.10 13.38
C PHE A 282 5.53 7.42 12.79
N LEU A 283 4.83 8.41 13.35
CA LEU A 283 3.47 8.78 12.98
C LEU A 283 3.51 9.99 12.05
N ILE A 284 2.93 9.85 10.88
CA ILE A 284 2.98 10.84 9.81
C ILE A 284 1.55 11.19 9.38
N PRO A 285 0.75 11.85 10.24
CA PRO A 285 -0.56 12.32 9.85
C PRO A 285 -0.44 13.40 8.76
N ASN A 286 -1.45 13.50 7.91
CA ASN A 286 -1.48 14.45 6.79
C ASN A 286 -0.99 15.85 7.18
N GLY A 287 -0.33 16.53 6.26
CA GLY A 287 0.26 17.86 6.50
C GLY A 287 1.54 17.85 7.34
N THR A 288 2.13 16.71 7.66
CA THR A 288 3.42 16.59 8.35
C THR A 288 4.56 16.57 7.34
N VAL A 289 5.56 17.43 7.51
CA VAL A 289 6.82 17.34 6.76
C VAL A 289 7.59 16.11 7.21
N HIS A 290 8.05 15.29 6.26
CA HIS A 290 8.77 14.05 6.56
C HIS A 290 9.64 13.56 5.40
N ALA A 291 10.57 12.66 5.71
CA ALA A 291 11.27 11.83 4.75
C ALA A 291 11.95 10.64 5.48
N SER A 292 12.01 9.47 4.85
CA SER A 292 12.93 8.42 5.28
C SER A 292 14.35 8.79 4.90
N GLY A 293 15.27 8.69 5.84
CA GLY A 293 16.69 8.84 5.59
C GLY A 293 17.30 7.59 4.96
N LYS A 294 18.56 7.70 4.58
CA LYS A 294 19.35 6.60 4.03
C LYS A 294 19.48 5.44 5.03
N ASN A 295 19.60 4.21 4.52
CA ASN A 295 19.84 2.98 5.29
C ASN A 295 18.68 2.59 6.23
N CYS A 296 17.46 2.91 5.85
CA CYS A 296 16.23 2.40 6.46
C CYS A 296 15.52 1.45 5.50
N MET A 297 15.00 0.37 6.05
CA MET A 297 13.97 -0.43 5.41
C MET A 297 12.67 -0.16 6.15
N VAL A 298 11.75 0.53 5.50
CA VAL A 298 10.50 0.98 6.09
C VAL A 298 9.36 0.10 5.59
N LEU A 299 8.54 -0.40 6.51
CA LEU A 299 7.17 -0.79 6.22
C LEU A 299 6.30 0.46 6.40
N GLU A 300 5.84 1.04 5.30
CA GLU A 300 4.82 2.08 5.33
C GLU A 300 3.46 1.43 5.54
N ILE A 301 2.79 1.83 6.60
CA ILE A 301 1.39 1.51 6.86
C ILE A 301 0.62 2.79 6.64
N SER A 302 -0.29 2.81 5.68
CA SER A 302 -0.97 4.04 5.32
C SER A 302 -2.44 3.85 4.93
N SER A 303 -3.16 4.95 4.97
CA SER A 303 -4.51 5.09 4.44
C SER A 303 -4.46 5.97 3.21
N ALA A 304 -4.81 5.45 2.05
CA ALA A 304 -4.90 6.32 0.87
C ALA A 304 -5.75 5.67 -0.23
N PRO A 305 -6.67 6.43 -0.81
CA PRO A 305 -7.36 5.99 -2.03
C PRO A 305 -6.43 6.08 -3.25
N TYR A 306 -5.39 6.96 -3.17
CA TYR A 306 -4.38 7.22 -4.20
C TYR A 306 -3.12 7.79 -3.54
N ILE A 307 -1.96 7.71 -4.20
CA ILE A 307 -0.72 8.31 -3.70
C ILE A 307 -0.77 9.83 -3.88
N PHE A 308 -1.06 10.55 -2.80
CA PHE A 308 -1.09 12.00 -2.77
C PHE A 308 0.13 12.54 -2.03
N THR A 309 1.25 12.67 -2.74
CA THR A 309 2.51 13.15 -2.18
C THR A 309 2.94 14.46 -2.81
N PHE A 310 3.10 15.51 -1.99
CA PHE A 310 3.68 16.78 -2.40
C PHE A 310 5.16 16.82 -2.04
N LYS A 311 6.01 16.52 -3.03
CA LYS A 311 7.46 16.62 -2.90
C LYS A 311 7.88 18.08 -2.93
N MET A 312 8.62 18.53 -1.91
CA MET A 312 9.07 19.92 -1.80
C MET A 312 10.57 20.08 -2.06
N TYR A 313 11.38 19.09 -1.66
CA TYR A 313 12.81 19.04 -1.91
C TYR A 313 13.25 17.59 -2.16
N ASP A 314 14.09 17.37 -3.17
CA ASP A 314 14.52 16.03 -3.57
C ASP A 314 16.05 15.93 -3.77
N TRP A 315 16.80 16.64 -2.92
CA TRP A 315 18.26 16.56 -2.87
C TRP A 315 18.95 16.91 -4.22
N LEU A 316 18.28 17.68 -5.08
CA LEU A 316 18.69 17.98 -6.47
C LEU A 316 18.95 16.75 -7.34
N ARG A 317 18.36 15.65 -6.98
CA ARG A 317 18.55 14.35 -7.61
C ARG A 317 17.77 14.26 -8.93
N LEU A 318 18.39 13.60 -9.90
CA LEU A 318 17.74 13.25 -11.17
C LEU A 318 16.94 11.93 -11.03
N ASP A 319 15.93 11.77 -11.86
CA ASP A 319 15.24 10.49 -11.99
C ASP A 319 16.11 9.45 -12.71
N LEU A 320 15.64 8.22 -12.86
CA LEU A 320 16.35 7.15 -13.54
C LEU A 320 16.62 7.42 -15.04
N ASN A 321 15.99 8.44 -15.62
CA ASN A 321 16.20 8.88 -17.00
C ASN A 321 17.09 10.13 -17.10
N GLY A 322 17.72 10.55 -15.98
CA GLY A 322 18.58 11.72 -15.93
C GLY A 322 17.85 13.06 -15.98
N LYS A 323 16.55 13.11 -15.64
CA LYS A 323 15.74 14.33 -15.62
C LYS A 323 15.47 14.79 -14.19
N PRO A 324 15.38 16.12 -13.93
CA PRO A 324 14.93 16.63 -12.65
C PRO A 324 13.54 16.10 -12.28
N ARG A 325 13.38 15.65 -11.04
CA ARG A 325 12.08 15.18 -10.56
C ARG A 325 11.12 16.35 -10.30
N PRO A 326 9.82 16.22 -10.66
CA PRO A 326 8.84 17.26 -10.41
C PRO A 326 8.68 17.54 -8.92
N LEU A 327 8.67 18.83 -8.55
CA LEU A 327 8.40 19.30 -7.19
C LEU A 327 7.06 20.03 -7.13
N ASN A 328 6.42 19.97 -5.97
CA ASN A 328 5.12 20.57 -5.69
C ASN A 328 5.21 21.54 -4.51
N VAL A 329 6.22 22.44 -4.53
CA VAL A 329 6.55 23.33 -3.40
C VAL A 329 5.33 24.09 -2.90
N GLN A 330 4.60 24.78 -3.78
CA GLN A 330 3.45 25.58 -3.35
C GLN A 330 2.34 24.73 -2.72
N ARG A 331 1.98 23.61 -3.36
CA ARG A 331 0.98 22.69 -2.79
C ARG A 331 1.43 22.10 -1.46
N GLY A 332 2.71 21.78 -1.32
CA GLY A 332 3.28 21.34 -0.04
C GLY A 332 3.10 22.42 1.03
N MET A 333 3.53 23.66 0.75
CA MET A 333 3.39 24.79 1.67
C MET A 333 1.93 25.04 2.10
N ASP A 334 0.98 24.93 1.17
CA ASP A 334 -0.45 25.12 1.45
C ASP A 334 -1.03 24.06 2.39
N ASN A 335 -0.37 22.90 2.49
CA ASN A 335 -0.85 21.75 3.26
C ASN A 335 -0.09 21.47 4.56
N LEU A 336 1.10 22.08 4.76
CA LEU A 336 1.89 21.85 5.97
C LEU A 336 1.21 22.39 7.23
N TYR A 337 1.38 21.66 8.35
CA TYR A 337 1.06 22.08 9.70
C TYR A 337 2.35 22.48 10.42
N PHE A 338 2.65 23.80 10.44
CA PHE A 338 3.87 24.35 11.03
C PHE A 338 3.92 24.31 12.55
N GLU A 339 2.79 24.04 13.21
CA GLU A 339 2.69 23.79 14.64
C GLU A 339 3.26 22.42 15.07
N ARG A 340 3.53 21.51 14.13
CA ARG A 340 4.22 20.23 14.38
C ARG A 340 5.72 20.47 14.41
N LYS A 341 6.20 21.02 15.51
CA LYS A 341 7.58 21.49 15.68
C LYS A 341 8.10 21.27 17.09
N GLY A 342 9.42 21.29 17.25
CA GLY A 342 10.11 21.22 18.54
C GLY A 342 9.83 19.93 19.30
N GLU A 343 9.74 20.01 20.62
CA GLU A 343 9.49 18.87 21.51
C GLU A 343 8.16 18.15 21.24
N ARG A 344 7.18 18.89 20.69
CA ARG A 344 5.88 18.35 20.33
C ARG A 344 6.00 17.20 19.35
N VAL A 345 6.96 17.26 18.42
CA VAL A 345 7.17 16.20 17.41
C VAL A 345 7.55 14.89 18.08
N ALA A 346 8.52 14.92 18.98
CA ALA A 346 8.94 13.70 19.70
C ALA A 346 7.80 13.11 20.56
N LYS A 347 6.97 13.98 21.16
CA LYS A 347 5.88 13.55 22.02
C LYS A 347 4.68 12.97 21.27
N GLU A 348 4.33 13.56 20.11
CA GLU A 348 3.06 13.24 19.42
C GLU A 348 3.26 12.38 18.16
N LEU A 349 4.47 12.40 17.56
CA LEU A 349 4.73 11.75 16.28
C LEU A 349 5.77 10.62 16.35
N VAL A 350 6.34 10.35 17.52
CA VAL A 350 7.13 9.14 17.76
C VAL A 350 6.32 8.22 18.67
N CYS A 351 6.06 7.01 18.20
CA CYS A 351 5.24 6.07 18.92
C CYS A 351 5.95 5.56 20.19
N HIS A 352 5.21 5.42 21.27
CA HIS A 352 5.66 4.80 22.51
C HIS A 352 4.83 3.53 22.74
N PRO A 353 5.38 2.32 22.48
CA PRO A 353 4.65 1.07 22.62
C PRO A 353 4.19 0.81 24.06
N GLU A 354 2.98 0.26 24.19
CA GLU A 354 2.36 -0.11 25.48
C GLU A 354 2.09 -1.62 25.50
N VAL A 355 2.59 -2.34 26.50
CA VAL A 355 2.30 -3.76 26.65
C VAL A 355 0.85 -3.93 27.13
N LEU A 356 0.00 -4.55 26.30
CA LEU A 356 -1.39 -4.87 26.64
C LEU A 356 -1.51 -6.22 27.32
N GLU A 357 -0.76 -7.21 26.85
CA GLU A 357 -0.79 -8.57 27.39
C GLU A 357 0.59 -9.22 27.26
N LYS A 358 0.94 -10.03 28.24
CA LYS A 358 2.17 -10.85 28.22
C LYS A 358 1.94 -12.15 28.98
N ASN A 359 2.23 -13.25 28.34
CA ASN A 359 2.20 -14.60 28.92
C ASN A 359 3.37 -15.44 28.38
N GLU A 360 3.38 -16.75 28.63
CA GLU A 360 4.45 -17.66 28.15
C GLU A 360 4.43 -17.91 26.63
N HIS A 361 3.30 -17.66 25.96
CA HIS A 361 3.10 -17.95 24.54
C HIS A 361 3.32 -16.74 23.64
N TYR A 362 2.99 -15.53 24.14
CA TYR A 362 3.13 -14.29 23.37
C TYR A 362 3.17 -13.04 24.23
N THR A 363 3.66 -11.96 23.61
CA THR A 363 3.48 -10.60 24.09
C THR A 363 2.71 -9.80 23.06
N LEU A 364 1.67 -9.10 23.48
CA LEU A 364 0.89 -8.15 22.68
C LEU A 364 1.22 -6.73 23.12
N GLU A 365 1.63 -5.89 22.18
CA GLU A 365 1.88 -4.48 22.37
C GLU A 365 0.93 -3.64 21.51
N HIS A 366 0.40 -2.58 22.06
CA HIS A 366 -0.24 -1.50 21.34
C HIS A 366 0.83 -0.51 20.88
N LEU A 367 0.84 -0.18 19.61
CA LEU A 367 1.62 0.88 19.03
C LEU A 367 0.68 2.04 18.68
N PRO A 368 0.38 2.95 19.63
CA PRO A 368 -0.64 3.97 19.44
C PRO A 368 -0.37 4.82 18.21
N THR A 369 -1.38 4.97 17.36
CA THR A 369 -1.33 5.86 16.20
C THR A 369 -1.91 7.23 16.52
N HIS A 370 -1.64 8.22 15.66
CA HIS A 370 -2.15 9.58 15.83
C HIS A 370 -3.69 9.61 15.72
N GLU A 371 -4.35 10.58 16.36
CA GLU A 371 -5.82 10.74 16.34
C GLU A 371 -6.40 10.85 14.92
N LYS A 372 -5.65 11.42 13.97
CA LYS A 372 -6.06 11.54 12.57
C LYS A 372 -6.00 10.23 11.80
N HIS A 373 -5.25 9.23 12.26
CA HIS A 373 -5.22 7.92 11.63
C HIS A 373 -6.50 7.17 11.97
N PHE A 374 -7.24 6.72 10.98
CA PHE A 374 -8.41 5.88 11.21
C PHE A 374 -8.08 4.42 11.49
N TYR A 375 -6.82 4.05 11.36
CA TYR A 375 -6.30 2.73 11.68
C TYR A 375 -5.43 2.79 12.94
N ASP A 376 -5.27 1.62 13.56
CA ASP A 376 -4.38 1.43 14.69
C ASP A 376 -3.43 0.26 14.43
N VAL A 377 -2.37 0.15 15.24
CA VAL A 377 -1.31 -0.83 15.04
C VAL A 377 -1.04 -1.59 16.33
N HIS A 378 -1.00 -2.92 16.23
CA HIS A 378 -0.53 -3.81 17.28
C HIS A 378 0.72 -4.56 16.83
N ARG A 379 1.56 -4.95 17.78
CA ARG A 379 2.70 -5.83 17.56
C ARG A 379 2.58 -7.06 18.44
N TYR A 380 2.76 -8.23 17.83
CA TYR A 380 2.76 -9.51 18.51
C TYR A 380 4.17 -10.09 18.47
N THR A 381 4.72 -10.45 19.62
CA THR A 381 5.89 -11.32 19.72
C THR A 381 5.38 -12.70 20.11
N VAL A 382 5.49 -13.69 19.22
CA VAL A 382 4.91 -15.03 19.40
C VAL A 382 6.02 -16.03 19.60
N GLU A 383 5.99 -16.74 20.74
CA GLU A 383 6.94 -17.81 21.08
C GLU A 383 6.51 -19.13 20.43
N ASP A 384 5.24 -19.51 20.56
CA ASP A 384 4.68 -20.74 19.98
C ASP A 384 3.38 -20.51 19.21
N ALA A 385 2.33 -19.97 19.82
CA ALA A 385 1.06 -19.68 19.14
C ALA A 385 0.22 -18.64 19.87
N VAL A 386 -0.65 -17.95 19.11
CA VAL A 386 -1.66 -17.04 19.64
C VAL A 386 -2.98 -17.24 18.90
N GLU A 387 -4.08 -17.25 19.64
CA GLU A 387 -5.43 -17.15 19.08
C GLU A 387 -5.84 -15.69 19.02
N VAL A 388 -6.35 -15.25 17.88
CA VAL A 388 -6.70 -13.87 17.62
C VAL A 388 -8.14 -13.79 17.13
N GLU A 389 -8.87 -12.81 17.64
CA GLU A 389 -10.21 -12.44 17.16
C GLU A 389 -10.13 -11.23 16.22
N THR A 390 -10.99 -11.21 15.21
CA THR A 390 -11.08 -10.06 14.29
C THR A 390 -11.80 -8.88 14.91
N GLU A 391 -12.60 -9.11 15.95
CA GLU A 391 -13.45 -8.09 16.60
C GLU A 391 -14.32 -7.31 15.59
N GLY A 392 -14.75 -7.98 14.51
CA GLY A 392 -15.56 -7.36 13.48
C GLY A 392 -14.80 -6.44 12.52
N SER A 393 -13.47 -6.39 12.58
CA SER A 393 -12.62 -5.55 11.72
C SER A 393 -11.68 -6.39 10.85
N CYS A 394 -11.44 -5.93 9.63
CA CYS A 394 -10.39 -6.44 8.77
C CYS A 394 -9.01 -6.16 9.36
N GLN A 395 -8.11 -7.12 9.29
CA GLN A 395 -6.76 -7.03 9.86
C GLN A 395 -5.71 -7.30 8.79
N VAL A 396 -4.76 -6.38 8.64
CA VAL A 396 -3.62 -6.52 7.75
C VAL A 396 -2.39 -6.86 8.57
N TRP A 397 -1.72 -7.94 8.22
CA TRP A 397 -0.61 -8.50 8.96
C TRP A 397 0.67 -8.57 8.13
N MET A 398 1.80 -8.47 8.79
CA MET A 398 3.12 -8.77 8.23
C MET A 398 4.02 -9.44 9.25
N VAL A 399 4.80 -10.44 8.83
CA VAL A 399 5.89 -11.02 9.62
C VAL A 399 7.11 -10.11 9.53
N VAL A 400 7.44 -9.43 10.62
CA VAL A 400 8.50 -8.39 10.66
C VAL A 400 9.80 -8.85 11.32
N GLU A 401 9.80 -10.04 11.96
CA GLU A 401 11.00 -10.71 12.46
C GLU A 401 10.73 -12.21 12.59
N GLY A 402 11.79 -13.04 12.55
CA GLY A 402 11.70 -14.49 12.56
C GLY A 402 11.59 -15.07 11.15
N LYS A 403 11.24 -16.35 11.02
CA LYS A 403 11.25 -17.05 9.73
C LYS A 403 9.88 -17.13 9.08
N ALA A 404 8.91 -17.69 9.79
CA ALA A 404 7.58 -17.89 9.25
C ALA A 404 6.56 -18.20 10.34
N VAL A 405 5.30 -17.96 10.00
CA VAL A 405 4.14 -18.39 10.77
C VAL A 405 3.21 -19.23 9.91
N ARG A 406 2.41 -20.08 10.54
CA ARG A 406 1.25 -20.70 9.93
C ARG A 406 -0.02 -20.07 10.50
N VAL A 407 -0.90 -19.62 9.62
CA VAL A 407 -2.23 -19.16 9.97
C VAL A 407 -3.21 -20.31 9.76
N GLU A 408 -4.06 -20.55 10.76
CA GLU A 408 -5.14 -21.53 10.71
C GLU A 408 -6.46 -20.83 11.03
N THR A 409 -7.42 -20.88 10.10
CA THR A 409 -8.74 -20.30 10.30
C THR A 409 -9.73 -21.31 10.91
N ARG A 410 -10.84 -20.81 11.44
CA ARG A 410 -11.92 -21.63 12.00
C ARG A 410 -12.51 -22.61 10.98
N GLU A 411 -12.49 -22.29 9.70
CA GLU A 411 -12.96 -23.17 8.61
C GLU A 411 -11.92 -24.24 8.23
N GLY A 412 -10.77 -24.29 8.90
CA GLY A 412 -9.73 -25.29 8.67
C GLY A 412 -8.75 -24.96 7.54
N MET A 413 -8.85 -23.76 6.98
CA MET A 413 -7.85 -23.29 6.00
C MET A 413 -6.53 -23.02 6.70
N ARG A 414 -5.42 -23.38 6.03
CA ARG A 414 -4.08 -23.27 6.57
C ARG A 414 -3.14 -22.72 5.52
N GLN A 415 -2.32 -21.74 5.90
CA GLN A 415 -1.27 -21.23 5.03
C GLN A 415 -0.07 -20.76 5.84
N ARG A 416 1.11 -20.95 5.27
CA ARG A 416 2.37 -20.42 5.77
C ARG A 416 2.62 -19.04 5.18
N PHE A 417 3.08 -18.12 6.04
CA PHE A 417 3.56 -16.79 5.66
C PHE A 417 4.98 -16.61 6.19
N ASN A 418 5.89 -16.21 5.31
CA ASN A 418 7.30 -16.05 5.63
C ASN A 418 7.60 -14.61 6.09
N TYR A 419 8.82 -14.39 6.58
CA TYR A 419 9.35 -13.06 6.85
C TYR A 419 9.12 -12.11 5.67
N ALA A 420 8.74 -10.88 6.00
CA ALA A 420 8.39 -9.81 5.05
C ALA A 420 7.17 -10.11 4.14
N GLU A 421 6.36 -11.11 4.43
CA GLU A 421 5.12 -11.37 3.71
C GLU A 421 3.92 -10.73 4.39
N THR A 422 3.13 -9.97 3.61
CA THR A 422 1.86 -9.37 4.02
C THR A 422 0.70 -10.31 3.72
N PHE A 423 -0.25 -10.40 4.64
CA PHE A 423 -1.51 -11.12 4.45
C PHE A 423 -2.67 -10.39 5.14
N VAL A 424 -3.87 -10.70 4.73
CA VAL A 424 -5.09 -10.07 5.24
C VAL A 424 -6.00 -11.13 5.85
N ILE A 425 -6.52 -10.83 7.02
CA ILE A 425 -7.58 -11.58 7.67
C ILE A 425 -8.87 -10.75 7.59
N PRO A 426 -9.86 -11.16 6.79
CA PRO A 426 -11.17 -10.51 6.71
C PRO A 426 -11.90 -10.55 8.05
N ALA A 427 -12.76 -9.58 8.29
CA ALA A 427 -13.59 -9.52 9.49
C ALA A 427 -14.40 -10.81 9.71
N ALA A 428 -14.92 -11.41 8.63
CA ALA A 428 -15.73 -12.62 8.68
C ALA A 428 -14.97 -13.89 9.09
N ALA A 429 -13.63 -13.88 9.13
CA ALA A 429 -12.83 -14.99 9.66
C ALA A 429 -13.09 -15.21 11.17
N ALA A 430 -13.57 -14.20 11.86
CA ALA A 430 -13.95 -14.17 13.27
C ALA A 430 -12.78 -14.53 14.21
N THR A 431 -12.37 -15.79 14.26
CA THR A 431 -11.27 -16.29 15.11
C THR A 431 -10.32 -17.14 14.27
N TYR A 432 -9.03 -17.00 14.52
CA TYR A 432 -7.97 -17.73 13.84
C TYR A 432 -6.74 -17.87 14.75
N ARG A 433 -5.83 -18.79 14.40
CA ARG A 433 -4.59 -19.01 15.13
C ARG A 433 -3.39 -18.63 14.26
N ILE A 434 -2.42 -17.97 14.89
CA ILE A 434 -1.08 -17.76 14.34
C ILE A 434 -0.12 -18.65 15.11
N ILE A 435 0.59 -19.50 14.41
CA ILE A 435 1.49 -20.50 14.98
C ILE A 435 2.90 -20.23 14.46
N ASN A 436 3.83 -20.07 15.38
CA ASN A 436 5.25 -19.96 15.05
C ASN A 436 5.76 -21.30 14.54
N GLU A 437 6.32 -21.33 13.33
CA GLU A 437 6.86 -22.56 12.72
C GLU A 437 8.33 -22.80 13.03
N THR A 438 8.95 -22.00 13.89
CA THR A 438 10.35 -22.13 14.28
C THR A 438 10.46 -22.26 15.81
N PRO A 439 10.25 -23.46 16.36
CA PRO A 439 10.34 -23.66 17.81
C PRO A 439 11.67 -23.19 18.40
N GLY A 440 11.61 -22.43 19.49
CA GLY A 440 12.79 -21.89 20.17
C GLY A 440 13.34 -20.57 19.62
N GLU A 441 12.78 -20.07 18.50
CA GLU A 441 13.03 -18.72 17.99
C GLU A 441 11.70 -17.95 18.01
N LYS A 442 11.66 -16.75 18.56
CA LYS A 442 10.47 -15.91 18.51
C LYS A 442 10.21 -15.38 17.10
N VAL A 443 8.94 -15.14 16.79
CA VAL A 443 8.53 -14.44 15.59
C VAL A 443 7.77 -13.16 15.97
N ILE A 444 8.01 -12.06 15.26
CA ILE A 444 7.32 -10.79 15.50
C ILE A 444 6.45 -10.48 14.29
N LEU A 445 5.20 -10.10 14.56
CA LEU A 445 4.24 -9.66 13.57
C LEU A 445 3.70 -8.28 13.92
N VAL A 446 3.40 -7.50 12.89
CA VAL A 446 2.65 -6.25 13.00
C VAL A 446 1.26 -6.45 12.41
N LYS A 447 0.25 -5.93 13.11
CA LYS A 447 -1.16 -5.93 12.72
C LYS A 447 -1.68 -4.51 12.61
N ALA A 448 -2.22 -4.13 11.46
CA ALA A 448 -2.98 -2.90 11.30
C ALA A 448 -4.48 -3.22 11.11
N PHE A 449 -5.35 -2.40 11.68
CA PHE A 449 -6.80 -2.57 11.64
C PHE A 449 -7.51 -1.22 11.79
N ILE A 450 -8.79 -1.15 11.39
CA ILE A 450 -9.58 0.08 11.51
C ILE A 450 -9.99 0.29 12.97
N LYS A 451 -9.82 1.50 13.48
CA LYS A 451 -10.27 1.89 14.84
C LYS A 451 -11.77 1.70 14.97
N LYS A 452 -12.19 1.13 16.10
CA LYS A 452 -13.60 0.85 16.38
C LYS A 452 -14.44 2.14 16.39
N GLY A 453 -15.57 2.11 15.73
CA GLY A 453 -16.50 3.25 15.66
C GLY A 453 -16.05 4.38 14.73
N TYR A 454 -15.01 4.17 13.90
CA TYR A 454 -14.61 5.18 12.92
C TYR A 454 -15.72 5.41 11.87
N GLY A 455 -16.01 6.69 11.60
CA GLY A 455 -16.87 7.14 10.49
C GLY A 455 -16.28 8.41 9.89
N PHE A 456 -16.55 8.69 8.61
CA PHE A 456 -16.18 9.97 8.01
C PHE A 456 -17.05 11.09 8.59
N GLU A 457 -16.40 12.17 9.07
CA GLU A 457 -17.07 13.42 9.44
C GLU A 457 -17.59 14.20 8.22
#